data_16481251b7803c58e49e49961059c0bb
#
_entry.id   16481251b7803c58e49e49961059c0bb
#
_cell.length_a   1.000
_cell.length_b   1.000
_cell.length_c   1.000
_cell.angle_alpha   90.00
_cell.angle_beta   90.00
_cell.angle_gamma   90.00
#
_symmetry.space_group_name_H-M   'P 1'
#
loop_
_entity.id
_entity.type
_entity.pdbx_description
1 polymer ?
#
loop_
_entity_poly.entity_id
_entity_poly.type
_entity_poly.pdbx_seq_one_letter_code
_entity_poly.pdbx_strand_id
1 'polypeptide(L)'
;MEENAFDVFVIGSGIAGQTVAKSCVEAGLKVAVADNREFGGTCANRGCDPKKILLGAMEAYELSENLKGKGVAKTPKINWGKLQKYKRNFTVNVPVATERVLKEKSIHLFHQSPKFIDERTLLVEGKKISAQKIVIATGQVPRKIEIKGSKHFKNSDDFLNLKKLPEHIVFVGGGYIGMEFAHMAARAGAKVNVVDTGKRPLHAFDPDLVKALKKYSESLGITFIFEAKPTSLKKKRKKHILSYEVKGDIKTIEAHMVFNTAGRVPALAELDLEKGNVDFTDSGLVTNEFLQSKSNVNVYACGDVSDKNLPLTPLSGRQGYVVAENIINGNKKELEVPVVPSVVFTLPNLATVGYSEEEARTRYKNIIVNYEVSTDWFNAKRINAPLYAYKVILNERTREIVGAHLIGPNAGETINIFTMAINNKMTDRDIKSTIFTYPSWVNDIKSMV
;
A
#
# COMPACT_ATOMS: atom_id res chain seq x y z
N MET A 1 -32.84 -22.19 16.13
CA MET A 1 -32.17 -20.95 15.69
C MET A 1 -32.32 -20.89 14.18
N GLU A 2 -32.77 -19.77 13.65
CA GLU A 2 -32.89 -19.64 12.20
C GLU A 2 -31.56 -19.91 11.50
N GLU A 3 -31.57 -20.74 10.48
CA GLU A 3 -30.38 -21.18 9.73
C GLU A 3 -29.61 -19.99 9.11
N ASN A 4 -30.28 -18.87 8.93
CA ASN A 4 -29.81 -17.63 8.28
C ASN A 4 -29.54 -16.46 9.27
N ALA A 5 -29.36 -16.72 10.57
CA ALA A 5 -29.03 -15.72 11.58
C ALA A 5 -27.60 -15.90 12.12
N PHE A 6 -26.86 -14.80 12.24
CA PHE A 6 -25.50 -14.78 12.75
C PHE A 6 -25.34 -13.69 13.84
N ASP A 7 -24.42 -13.91 14.78
CA ASP A 7 -24.04 -12.86 15.72
C ASP A 7 -23.20 -11.80 15.02
N VAL A 8 -22.27 -12.24 14.15
CA VAL A 8 -21.40 -11.34 13.38
C VAL A 8 -21.34 -11.74 11.91
N PHE A 9 -21.59 -10.81 11.02
CA PHE A 9 -21.39 -10.97 9.58
C PHE A 9 -20.27 -10.04 9.09
N VAL A 10 -19.20 -10.61 8.56
CA VAL A 10 -18.04 -9.88 8.08
C VAL A 10 -18.04 -9.81 6.54
N ILE A 11 -17.93 -8.62 5.98
CA ILE A 11 -17.87 -8.38 4.55
C ILE A 11 -16.43 -8.07 4.15
N GLY A 12 -15.77 -9.03 3.52
CA GLY A 12 -14.36 -9.00 3.13
C GLY A 12 -13.49 -9.97 3.92
N SER A 13 -12.72 -10.78 3.20
CA SER A 13 -11.82 -11.81 3.72
C SER A 13 -10.34 -11.39 3.79
N GLY A 14 -10.07 -10.08 3.74
CA GLY A 14 -8.74 -9.52 3.94
C GLY A 14 -8.26 -9.63 5.38
N ILE A 15 -7.06 -9.12 5.69
CA ILE A 15 -6.45 -9.25 7.03
C ILE A 15 -7.37 -8.71 8.13
N ALA A 16 -8.01 -7.55 7.92
CA ALA A 16 -8.92 -6.97 8.91
C ALA A 16 -10.12 -7.87 9.16
N GLY A 17 -10.83 -8.31 8.10
CA GLY A 17 -12.01 -9.19 8.21
C GLY A 17 -11.67 -10.54 8.81
N GLN A 18 -10.55 -11.16 8.43
CA GLN A 18 -10.11 -12.43 9.04
C GLN A 18 -9.80 -12.28 10.53
N THR A 19 -9.20 -11.14 10.93
CA THR A 19 -8.91 -10.89 12.36
C THR A 19 -10.20 -10.79 13.14
N VAL A 20 -11.19 -10.03 12.67
CA VAL A 20 -12.50 -9.94 13.32
C VAL A 20 -13.16 -11.32 13.40
N ALA A 21 -13.26 -12.01 12.26
CA ALA A 21 -13.96 -13.30 12.19
C ALA A 21 -13.38 -14.35 13.14
N LYS A 22 -12.04 -14.46 13.16
CA LYS A 22 -11.35 -15.43 14.03
C LYS A 22 -11.52 -15.10 15.51
N SER A 23 -11.34 -13.83 15.91
CA SER A 23 -11.48 -13.39 17.30
C SER A 23 -12.92 -13.57 17.80
N CYS A 24 -13.92 -13.24 16.98
CA CYS A 24 -15.33 -13.41 17.35
C CYS A 24 -15.72 -14.88 17.52
N VAL A 25 -15.25 -15.78 16.64
CA VAL A 25 -15.49 -17.23 16.79
C VAL A 25 -14.79 -17.78 18.03
N GLU A 26 -13.57 -17.35 18.32
CA GLU A 26 -12.84 -17.75 19.53
C GLU A 26 -13.55 -17.32 20.82
N ALA A 27 -14.35 -16.26 20.74
CA ALA A 27 -15.25 -15.81 21.82
C ALA A 27 -16.61 -16.55 21.85
N GLY A 28 -16.84 -17.53 20.99
CA GLY A 28 -18.06 -18.34 20.95
C GLY A 28 -19.20 -17.77 20.12
N LEU A 29 -18.97 -16.72 19.33
CA LEU A 29 -19.99 -16.09 18.47
C LEU A 29 -20.16 -16.89 17.16
N LYS A 30 -21.39 -16.92 16.62
CA LYS A 30 -21.71 -17.50 15.31
C LYS A 30 -21.37 -16.49 14.22
N VAL A 31 -20.35 -16.81 13.38
CA VAL A 31 -19.75 -15.87 12.43
C VAL A 31 -19.93 -16.33 10.99
N ALA A 32 -20.24 -15.37 10.09
CA ALA A 32 -20.15 -15.55 8.65
C ALA A 32 -19.15 -14.54 8.05
N VAL A 33 -18.52 -14.97 6.94
CA VAL A 33 -17.63 -14.10 6.12
C VAL A 33 -18.09 -14.18 4.66
N ALA A 34 -18.25 -13.01 4.03
CA ALA A 34 -18.53 -12.91 2.61
C ALA A 34 -17.39 -12.24 1.86
N ASP A 35 -17.03 -12.74 0.68
CA ASP A 35 -16.14 -12.06 -0.26
C ASP A 35 -16.61 -12.34 -1.69
N ASN A 36 -16.56 -11.33 -2.57
CA ASN A 36 -16.91 -11.49 -3.98
C ASN A 36 -15.70 -11.82 -4.86
N ARG A 37 -14.54 -11.94 -4.25
CA ARG A 37 -13.27 -12.32 -4.90
C ARG A 37 -12.63 -13.50 -4.15
N GLU A 38 -11.42 -13.84 -4.58
CA GLU A 38 -10.65 -14.91 -3.94
C GLU A 38 -10.38 -14.57 -2.46
N PHE A 39 -10.68 -15.50 -1.56
CA PHE A 39 -10.44 -15.36 -0.12
C PHE A 39 -8.96 -15.09 0.20
N GLY A 40 -8.72 -14.29 1.26
CA GLY A 40 -7.37 -13.85 1.66
C GLY A 40 -7.08 -12.39 1.39
N GLY A 41 -7.97 -11.70 0.65
CA GLY A 41 -7.89 -10.26 0.40
C GLY A 41 -6.79 -9.84 -0.57
N THR A 42 -6.58 -8.51 -0.66
CA THR A 42 -5.67 -7.91 -1.65
C THR A 42 -4.21 -8.21 -1.35
N CYS A 43 -3.77 -8.08 -0.10
CA CYS A 43 -2.35 -8.17 0.27
C CYS A 43 -1.71 -9.47 -0.21
N ALA A 44 -2.27 -10.62 0.16
CA ALA A 44 -1.70 -11.94 -0.13
C ALA A 44 -1.92 -12.38 -1.59
N ASN A 45 -3.09 -12.08 -2.18
CA ASN A 45 -3.42 -12.56 -3.53
C ASN A 45 -2.88 -11.67 -4.66
N ARG A 46 -2.92 -10.33 -4.48
CA ARG A 46 -2.77 -9.35 -5.57
C ARG A 46 -2.20 -7.99 -5.13
N GLY A 47 -1.46 -7.96 -4.01
CA GLY A 47 -0.89 -6.75 -3.43
C GLY A 47 0.55 -6.92 -2.97
N CYS A 48 0.75 -6.84 -1.66
CA CYS A 48 2.07 -6.80 -1.03
C CYS A 48 2.92 -8.02 -1.35
N ASP A 49 2.38 -9.23 -1.15
CA ASP A 49 3.16 -10.46 -1.28
C ASP A 49 3.59 -10.74 -2.72
N PRO A 50 2.68 -10.81 -3.73
CA PRO A 50 3.09 -11.00 -5.11
C PRO A 50 4.04 -9.91 -5.62
N LYS A 51 3.87 -8.66 -5.17
CA LYS A 51 4.77 -7.57 -5.49
C LYS A 51 6.17 -7.82 -4.92
N LYS A 52 6.28 -8.16 -3.62
CA LYS A 52 7.57 -8.38 -2.96
C LYS A 52 8.32 -9.59 -3.54
N ILE A 53 7.61 -10.63 -3.97
CA ILE A 53 8.22 -11.77 -4.65
C ILE A 53 8.84 -11.36 -5.99
N LEU A 54 8.13 -10.53 -6.78
CA LEU A 54 8.69 -9.99 -8.03
C LEU A 54 9.88 -9.07 -7.77
N LEU A 55 9.83 -8.28 -6.70
CA LEU A 55 10.89 -7.34 -6.33
C LEU A 55 12.20 -8.04 -6.01
N GLY A 56 12.19 -9.24 -5.40
CA GLY A 56 13.42 -9.96 -5.05
C GLY A 56 14.36 -10.22 -6.24
N ALA A 57 13.81 -10.47 -7.44
CA ALA A 57 14.64 -10.58 -8.65
C ALA A 57 15.20 -9.21 -9.10
N MET A 58 14.47 -8.12 -8.85
CA MET A 58 14.93 -6.76 -9.16
C MET A 58 16.01 -6.30 -8.18
N GLU A 59 15.93 -6.72 -6.91
CA GLU A 59 16.98 -6.49 -5.89
C GLU A 59 18.30 -7.16 -6.31
N ALA A 60 18.23 -8.41 -6.78
CA ALA A 60 19.42 -9.12 -7.30
C ALA A 60 19.98 -8.43 -8.56
N TYR A 61 19.11 -7.97 -9.47
CA TYR A 61 19.52 -7.19 -10.64
C TYR A 61 20.23 -5.91 -10.23
N GLU A 62 19.64 -5.12 -9.35
CA GLU A 62 20.17 -3.83 -8.87
C GLU A 62 21.56 -4.00 -8.24
N LEU A 63 21.70 -4.94 -7.32
CA LEU A 63 22.99 -5.19 -6.68
C LEU A 63 24.06 -5.64 -7.67
N SER A 64 23.67 -6.48 -8.65
CA SER A 64 24.58 -6.93 -9.69
C SER A 64 25.00 -5.79 -10.62
N GLU A 65 24.07 -4.88 -10.98
CA GLU A 65 24.37 -3.71 -11.81
C GLU A 65 25.30 -2.73 -11.09
N ASN A 66 25.05 -2.46 -9.80
CA ASN A 66 25.88 -1.60 -8.98
C ASN A 66 27.33 -2.11 -8.87
N LEU A 67 27.52 -3.42 -8.79
CA LEU A 67 28.83 -4.06 -8.64
C LEU A 67 29.45 -4.53 -9.96
N LYS A 68 28.84 -4.24 -11.10
CA LYS A 68 29.38 -4.57 -12.42
C LYS A 68 30.76 -3.94 -12.63
N GLY A 69 31.72 -4.77 -13.02
CA GLY A 69 33.13 -4.37 -13.09
C GLY A 69 33.84 -4.20 -11.74
N LYS A 70 33.15 -4.51 -10.62
CA LYS A 70 33.68 -4.45 -9.24
C LYS A 70 33.56 -5.82 -8.57
N GLY A 71 33.89 -6.88 -9.27
CA GLY A 71 33.74 -8.27 -8.82
C GLY A 71 32.56 -8.99 -9.44
N VAL A 72 31.59 -8.30 -10.03
CA VAL A 72 30.47 -8.87 -10.79
C VAL A 72 30.72 -8.62 -12.28
N ALA A 73 30.81 -9.68 -13.07
CA ALA A 73 31.16 -9.58 -14.50
C ALA A 73 29.98 -9.08 -15.36
N LYS A 74 28.76 -9.55 -15.07
CA LYS A 74 27.56 -9.25 -15.87
C LYS A 74 26.34 -9.10 -15.00
N THR A 75 25.47 -8.16 -15.38
CA THR A 75 24.14 -8.04 -14.80
C THR A 75 23.24 -9.16 -15.32
N PRO A 76 22.47 -9.83 -14.48
CA PRO A 76 21.56 -10.90 -14.88
C PRO A 76 20.40 -10.34 -15.71
N LYS A 77 19.93 -11.10 -16.70
CA LYS A 77 18.68 -10.77 -17.41
C LYS A 77 17.48 -11.29 -16.63
N ILE A 78 16.48 -10.46 -16.45
CA ILE A 78 15.23 -10.87 -15.82
C ILE A 78 14.41 -11.69 -16.83
N ASN A 79 14.14 -12.95 -16.47
CA ASN A 79 13.17 -13.78 -17.22
C ASN A 79 11.78 -13.61 -16.57
N TRP A 80 11.01 -12.68 -17.10
CA TRP A 80 9.69 -12.34 -16.58
C TRP A 80 8.75 -13.55 -16.47
N GLY A 81 8.71 -14.42 -17.46
CA GLY A 81 7.84 -15.61 -17.45
C GLY A 81 8.19 -16.61 -16.35
N LYS A 82 9.49 -16.88 -16.13
CA LYS A 82 9.95 -17.72 -15.02
C LYS A 82 9.68 -17.07 -13.67
N LEU A 83 9.89 -15.76 -13.54
CA LEU A 83 9.62 -14.99 -12.34
C LEU A 83 8.13 -15.02 -11.99
N GLN A 84 7.23 -14.86 -12.96
CA GLN A 84 5.79 -15.00 -12.77
C GLN A 84 5.39 -16.43 -12.36
N LYS A 85 6.05 -17.45 -12.90
CA LYS A 85 5.83 -18.84 -12.45
C LYS A 85 6.23 -19.02 -10.99
N TYR A 86 7.40 -18.48 -10.61
CA TYR A 86 7.89 -18.50 -9.23
C TYR A 86 6.92 -17.79 -8.28
N LYS A 87 6.47 -16.57 -8.62
CA LYS A 87 5.47 -15.84 -7.84
C LYS A 87 4.19 -16.67 -7.61
N ARG A 88 3.69 -17.36 -8.64
CA ARG A 88 2.48 -18.19 -8.50
C ARG A 88 2.60 -19.30 -7.47
N ASN A 89 3.79 -19.83 -7.22
CA ASN A 89 3.98 -20.85 -6.19
C ASN A 89 3.58 -20.36 -4.79
N PHE A 90 3.63 -19.05 -4.53
CA PHE A 90 3.24 -18.45 -3.26
C PHE A 90 1.76 -18.06 -3.22
N THR A 91 1.20 -17.65 -4.36
CA THR A 91 -0.13 -17.01 -4.36
C THR A 91 -1.27 -17.96 -4.76
N VAL A 92 -1.00 -19.04 -5.48
CA VAL A 92 -2.05 -19.92 -6.04
C VAL A 92 -2.89 -20.62 -4.97
N ASN A 93 -2.28 -20.96 -3.85
CA ASN A 93 -2.94 -21.69 -2.77
C ASN A 93 -3.53 -20.79 -1.67
N VAL A 94 -3.30 -19.48 -1.73
CA VAL A 94 -3.78 -18.54 -0.69
C VAL A 94 -5.29 -18.60 -0.52
N PRO A 95 -6.12 -18.58 -1.58
CA PRO A 95 -7.57 -18.62 -1.41
C PRO A 95 -8.04 -19.90 -0.74
N VAL A 96 -7.61 -21.04 -1.25
CA VAL A 96 -8.01 -22.37 -0.72
C VAL A 96 -7.54 -22.57 0.72
N ALA A 97 -6.31 -22.15 1.03
CA ALA A 97 -5.79 -22.23 2.40
C ALA A 97 -6.57 -21.31 3.35
N THR A 98 -6.93 -20.10 2.91
CA THR A 98 -7.73 -19.16 3.71
C THR A 98 -9.12 -19.74 4.00
N GLU A 99 -9.83 -20.23 2.97
CA GLU A 99 -11.14 -20.82 3.15
C GLU A 99 -11.10 -22.03 4.09
N ARG A 100 -10.09 -22.92 3.92
CA ARG A 100 -9.91 -24.07 4.79
C ARG A 100 -9.78 -23.64 6.26
N VAL A 101 -8.89 -22.69 6.56
CA VAL A 101 -8.69 -22.20 7.93
C VAL A 101 -9.96 -21.59 8.52
N LEU A 102 -10.74 -20.85 7.72
CA LEU A 102 -12.00 -20.27 8.18
C LEU A 102 -13.06 -21.36 8.43
N LYS A 103 -13.18 -22.35 7.55
CA LYS A 103 -14.10 -23.50 7.71
C LYS A 103 -13.75 -24.37 8.91
N GLU A 104 -12.46 -24.63 9.13
CA GLU A 104 -11.98 -25.39 10.31
C GLU A 104 -12.35 -24.71 11.64
N LYS A 105 -12.51 -23.38 11.63
CA LYS A 105 -13.02 -22.58 12.76
C LYS A 105 -14.55 -22.45 12.78
N SER A 106 -15.29 -23.23 11.98
CA SER A 106 -16.76 -23.18 11.89
C SER A 106 -17.33 -21.83 11.41
N ILE A 107 -16.55 -21.05 10.67
CA ILE A 107 -17.00 -19.80 10.05
C ILE A 107 -17.75 -20.13 8.76
N HIS A 108 -18.97 -19.59 8.61
CA HIS A 108 -19.76 -19.76 7.39
C HIS A 108 -19.25 -18.84 6.28
N LEU A 109 -19.09 -19.36 5.05
CA LEU A 109 -18.52 -18.60 3.93
C LEU A 109 -19.57 -18.35 2.85
N PHE A 110 -19.60 -17.11 2.34
CA PHE A 110 -20.37 -16.70 1.15
C PHE A 110 -19.41 -16.17 0.09
N HIS A 111 -19.66 -16.51 -1.18
CA HIS A 111 -18.81 -16.18 -2.32
C HIS A 111 -19.41 -15.06 -3.20
N GLN A 112 -20.09 -14.13 -2.59
CA GLN A 112 -20.75 -12.99 -3.24
C GLN A 112 -20.64 -11.74 -2.35
N SER A 113 -20.60 -10.54 -2.97
CA SER A 113 -20.80 -9.29 -2.23
C SER A 113 -22.23 -9.21 -1.73
N PRO A 114 -22.46 -9.06 -0.41
CA PRO A 114 -23.80 -8.87 0.12
C PRO A 114 -24.30 -7.45 -0.16
N LYS A 115 -25.64 -7.27 -0.11
CA LYS A 115 -26.31 -5.97 -0.20
C LYS A 115 -27.18 -5.76 1.02
N PHE A 116 -27.14 -4.60 1.62
CA PHE A 116 -28.11 -4.23 2.65
C PHE A 116 -29.53 -4.20 2.07
N ILE A 117 -30.48 -4.75 2.80
CA ILE A 117 -31.93 -4.59 2.53
C ILE A 117 -32.63 -3.81 3.65
N ASP A 118 -32.04 -3.83 4.84
CA ASP A 118 -32.35 -2.97 5.99
C ASP A 118 -31.10 -2.86 6.89
N GLU A 119 -31.24 -2.23 8.07
CA GLU A 119 -30.13 -1.95 9.01
C GLU A 119 -29.39 -3.19 9.56
N ARG A 120 -30.02 -4.37 9.51
CA ARG A 120 -29.51 -5.64 10.09
C ARG A 120 -29.60 -6.83 9.15
N THR A 121 -30.19 -6.64 7.96
CA THR A 121 -30.42 -7.72 7.02
C THR A 121 -29.67 -7.49 5.72
N LEU A 122 -28.98 -8.53 5.29
CA LEU A 122 -28.21 -8.59 4.06
C LEU A 122 -28.85 -9.57 3.07
N LEU A 123 -28.81 -9.26 1.80
CA LEU A 123 -29.10 -10.20 0.71
C LEU A 123 -27.76 -10.70 0.16
N VAL A 124 -27.51 -11.99 0.25
CA VAL A 124 -26.31 -12.64 -0.30
C VAL A 124 -26.66 -14.02 -0.82
N GLU A 125 -26.20 -14.37 -2.02
CA GLU A 125 -26.49 -15.66 -2.69
C GLU A 125 -27.98 -15.99 -2.74
N GLY A 126 -28.84 -14.95 -2.95
CA GLY A 126 -30.28 -15.09 -3.01
C GLY A 126 -30.98 -15.33 -1.65
N LYS A 127 -30.24 -15.33 -0.55
CA LYS A 127 -30.75 -15.53 0.81
C LYS A 127 -30.77 -14.24 1.60
N LYS A 128 -31.81 -14.05 2.42
CA LYS A 128 -31.85 -13.00 3.44
C LYS A 128 -31.15 -13.49 4.69
N ILE A 129 -30.11 -12.79 5.09
CA ILE A 129 -29.28 -13.12 6.24
C ILE A 129 -29.40 -12.01 7.27
N SER A 130 -29.79 -12.33 8.49
CA SER A 130 -29.80 -11.38 9.60
C SER A 130 -28.49 -11.47 10.40
N ALA A 131 -28.01 -10.34 10.92
CA ALA A 131 -26.85 -10.31 11.79
C ALA A 131 -27.02 -9.27 12.92
N GLN A 132 -26.57 -9.62 14.13
CA GLN A 132 -26.58 -8.67 15.25
C GLN A 132 -25.55 -7.56 15.04
N LYS A 133 -24.37 -7.93 14.50
CA LYS A 133 -23.31 -7.00 14.11
C LYS A 133 -22.83 -7.31 12.69
N ILE A 134 -22.62 -6.24 11.92
CA ILE A 134 -22.09 -6.32 10.55
C ILE A 134 -20.75 -5.59 10.52
N VAL A 135 -19.72 -6.22 9.98
CA VAL A 135 -18.39 -5.62 9.85
C VAL A 135 -18.05 -5.44 8.38
N ILE A 136 -17.84 -4.21 7.95
CA ILE A 136 -17.42 -3.88 6.60
C ILE A 136 -15.89 -3.79 6.57
N ALA A 137 -15.25 -4.76 5.91
CA ALA A 137 -13.80 -4.92 5.77
C ALA A 137 -13.40 -5.13 4.29
N THR A 138 -14.13 -4.49 3.38
CA THR A 138 -14.03 -4.66 1.92
C THR A 138 -12.76 -4.05 1.32
N GLY A 139 -12.02 -3.26 2.10
CA GLY A 139 -10.78 -2.63 1.67
C GLY A 139 -11.00 -1.57 0.57
N GLN A 140 -10.06 -1.50 -0.36
CA GLN A 140 -10.08 -0.53 -1.47
C GLN A 140 -9.99 -1.22 -2.82
N VAL A 141 -10.50 -0.53 -3.86
CA VAL A 141 -10.40 -0.89 -5.28
C VAL A 141 -9.69 0.21 -6.07
N PRO A 142 -9.13 -0.07 -7.24
CA PRO A 142 -8.55 0.97 -8.09
C PRO A 142 -9.57 2.07 -8.42
N ARG A 143 -9.18 3.34 -8.25
CA ARG A 143 -9.99 4.50 -8.66
C ARG A 143 -10.24 4.43 -10.17
N LYS A 144 -11.48 4.61 -10.60
CA LYS A 144 -11.79 4.71 -12.04
C LYS A 144 -11.30 6.06 -12.58
N ILE A 145 -10.68 6.04 -13.76
CA ILE A 145 -10.37 7.27 -14.52
C ILE A 145 -11.51 7.45 -15.52
N GLU A 146 -12.32 8.49 -15.32
CA GLU A 146 -13.52 8.73 -16.13
C GLU A 146 -13.18 9.51 -17.40
N ILE A 147 -12.68 8.80 -18.41
CA ILE A 147 -12.35 9.33 -19.73
C ILE A 147 -12.87 8.41 -20.83
N LYS A 148 -13.00 8.93 -22.05
CA LYS A 148 -13.38 8.10 -23.22
C LYS A 148 -12.38 6.96 -23.41
N GLY A 149 -12.90 5.72 -23.38
CA GLY A 149 -12.09 4.51 -23.53
C GLY A 149 -11.44 3.99 -22.25
N SER A 150 -11.88 4.43 -21.09
CA SER A 150 -11.38 3.97 -19.76
C SER A 150 -11.37 2.45 -19.57
N LYS A 151 -12.27 1.72 -20.23
CA LYS A 151 -12.30 0.23 -20.24
C LYS A 151 -11.02 -0.44 -20.76
N HIS A 152 -10.15 0.30 -21.42
CA HIS A 152 -8.88 -0.22 -21.97
C HIS A 152 -7.72 -0.07 -20.98
N PHE A 153 -7.90 0.65 -19.87
CA PHE A 153 -6.91 0.62 -18.82
C PHE A 153 -6.78 -0.77 -18.23
N LYS A 154 -5.56 -1.11 -17.90
CA LYS A 154 -5.19 -2.20 -17.02
C LYS A 154 -4.95 -1.65 -15.61
N ASN A 155 -5.00 -2.48 -14.58
CA ASN A 155 -4.78 -2.08 -13.20
C ASN A 155 -3.60 -2.85 -12.56
N SER A 156 -3.41 -2.67 -11.26
CA SER A 156 -2.36 -3.35 -10.48
C SER A 156 -2.44 -4.88 -10.54
N ASP A 157 -3.66 -5.42 -10.49
CA ASP A 157 -3.88 -6.87 -10.54
C ASP A 157 -3.45 -7.44 -11.90
N ASP A 158 -3.76 -6.72 -12.98
CA ASP A 158 -3.32 -7.07 -14.34
C ASP A 158 -1.79 -7.08 -14.44
N PHE A 159 -1.10 -6.04 -13.88
CA PHE A 159 0.36 -5.96 -13.91
C PHE A 159 1.01 -7.14 -13.20
N LEU A 160 0.55 -7.43 -11.98
CA LEU A 160 1.06 -8.54 -11.18
C LEU A 160 0.81 -9.92 -11.82
N ASN A 161 -0.13 -10.02 -12.77
CA ASN A 161 -0.46 -11.25 -13.48
C ASN A 161 -0.02 -11.29 -14.94
N LEU A 162 0.81 -10.34 -15.40
CA LEU A 162 1.35 -10.30 -16.75
C LEU A 162 2.17 -11.56 -17.07
N LYS A 163 1.70 -12.39 -17.99
CA LYS A 163 2.44 -13.57 -18.47
C LYS A 163 3.72 -13.18 -19.23
N LYS A 164 3.67 -12.08 -19.98
CA LYS A 164 4.77 -11.52 -20.76
C LYS A 164 4.83 -10.02 -20.50
N LEU A 165 6.03 -9.50 -20.26
CA LEU A 165 6.22 -8.07 -20.08
C LEU A 165 6.10 -7.37 -21.44
N PRO A 166 5.25 -6.32 -21.58
CA PRO A 166 5.17 -5.51 -22.79
C PRO A 166 6.45 -4.69 -22.99
N GLU A 167 6.82 -4.45 -24.25
CA GLU A 167 8.00 -3.66 -24.58
C GLU A 167 7.89 -2.18 -24.21
N HIS A 168 6.65 -1.63 -24.22
CA HIS A 168 6.40 -0.24 -23.83
C HIS A 168 5.15 -0.17 -22.97
N ILE A 169 5.30 0.42 -21.80
CA ILE A 169 4.27 0.54 -20.75
C ILE A 169 4.12 2.01 -20.36
N VAL A 170 2.88 2.44 -20.20
CA VAL A 170 2.54 3.72 -19.59
C VAL A 170 1.81 3.47 -18.27
N PHE A 171 2.27 4.09 -17.19
CA PHE A 171 1.56 4.16 -15.92
C PHE A 171 0.92 5.55 -15.78
N VAL A 172 -0.37 5.59 -15.53
CA VAL A 172 -1.13 6.82 -15.26
C VAL A 172 -1.35 6.93 -13.76
N GLY A 173 -0.62 7.84 -13.14
CA GLY A 173 -0.47 8.03 -11.70
C GLY A 173 0.93 7.66 -11.21
N GLY A 174 1.68 8.66 -10.71
CA GLY A 174 3.03 8.54 -10.13
C GLY A 174 3.04 8.30 -8.61
N GLY A 175 1.97 7.69 -8.07
CA GLY A 175 1.92 7.23 -6.69
C GLY A 175 2.79 5.98 -6.47
N TYR A 176 2.75 5.41 -5.25
CA TYR A 176 3.60 4.26 -4.88
C TYR A 176 3.44 3.06 -5.82
N ILE A 177 2.21 2.71 -6.23
CA ILE A 177 1.96 1.60 -7.18
C ILE A 177 2.64 1.87 -8.52
N GLY A 178 2.43 3.08 -9.08
CA GLY A 178 3.00 3.48 -10.36
C GLY A 178 4.52 3.46 -10.35
N MET A 179 5.13 4.01 -9.30
CA MET A 179 6.59 4.09 -9.16
C MET A 179 7.23 2.71 -8.96
N GLU A 180 6.66 1.87 -8.10
CA GLU A 180 7.17 0.50 -7.88
C GLU A 180 7.12 -0.34 -9.14
N PHE A 181 6.00 -0.32 -9.87
CA PHE A 181 5.85 -1.07 -11.11
C PHE A 181 6.71 -0.49 -12.24
N ALA A 182 6.87 0.83 -12.31
CA ALA A 182 7.77 1.48 -13.26
C ALA A 182 9.22 1.00 -13.07
N HIS A 183 9.70 0.96 -11.81
CA HIS A 183 11.03 0.46 -11.48
C HIS A 183 11.21 -1.03 -11.81
N MET A 184 10.19 -1.87 -11.57
CA MET A 184 10.24 -3.29 -11.94
C MET A 184 10.26 -3.48 -13.45
N ALA A 185 9.37 -2.77 -14.18
CA ALA A 185 9.24 -2.89 -15.62
C ALA A 185 10.51 -2.42 -16.36
N ALA A 186 11.09 -1.30 -15.92
CA ALA A 186 12.32 -0.76 -16.51
C ALA A 186 13.50 -1.74 -16.36
N ARG A 187 13.72 -2.28 -15.15
CA ARG A 187 14.78 -3.28 -14.91
C ARG A 187 14.56 -4.59 -15.65
N ALA A 188 13.31 -4.95 -15.90
CA ALA A 188 12.98 -6.11 -16.72
C ALA A 188 13.04 -5.82 -18.24
N GLY A 189 13.45 -4.60 -18.65
CA GLY A 189 13.74 -4.23 -20.04
C GLY A 189 12.61 -3.56 -20.80
N ALA A 190 11.52 -3.14 -20.14
CA ALA A 190 10.46 -2.37 -20.79
C ALA A 190 10.83 -0.88 -20.90
N LYS A 191 10.42 -0.22 -21.98
CA LYS A 191 10.32 1.25 -22.03
C LYS A 191 9.16 1.70 -21.16
N VAL A 192 9.38 2.67 -20.29
CA VAL A 192 8.40 3.10 -19.27
C VAL A 192 8.17 4.60 -19.33
N ASN A 193 6.89 4.99 -19.34
CA ASN A 193 6.47 6.36 -19.09
C ASN A 193 5.53 6.40 -17.90
N VAL A 194 5.68 7.43 -17.07
CA VAL A 194 4.77 7.76 -15.97
C VAL A 194 4.11 9.10 -16.30
N VAL A 195 2.79 9.08 -16.41
CA VAL A 195 1.95 10.26 -16.66
C VAL A 195 1.24 10.62 -15.37
N ASP A 196 1.41 11.84 -14.87
CA ASP A 196 0.80 12.27 -13.61
C ASP A 196 0.24 13.69 -13.72
N THR A 197 -0.88 13.93 -13.07
CA THR A 197 -1.52 15.25 -13.01
C THR A 197 -0.80 16.23 -12.09
N GLY A 198 0.00 15.73 -11.17
CA GLY A 198 0.79 16.53 -10.25
C GLY A 198 2.10 17.03 -10.87
N LYS A 199 2.83 17.84 -10.09
CA LYS A 199 4.15 18.41 -10.48
C LYS A 199 5.32 17.46 -10.20
N ARG A 200 5.11 16.42 -9.38
CA ARG A 200 6.11 15.41 -9.01
C ARG A 200 5.44 14.10 -8.64
N PRO A 201 6.14 12.95 -8.66
CA PRO A 201 5.60 11.71 -8.15
C PRO A 201 5.59 11.72 -6.61
N LEU A 202 4.94 10.74 -5.99
CA LEU A 202 5.02 10.44 -4.55
C LEU A 202 4.78 11.67 -3.66
N HIS A 203 3.65 12.36 -3.85
CA HIS A 203 3.34 13.62 -3.16
C HIS A 203 3.39 13.56 -1.63
N ALA A 204 3.09 12.40 -1.04
CA ALA A 204 3.09 12.19 0.41
C ALA A 204 4.49 11.99 1.02
N PHE A 205 5.55 11.98 0.19
CA PHE A 205 6.92 11.75 0.64
C PHE A 205 7.75 13.04 0.55
N ASP A 206 8.85 13.06 1.32
CA ASP A 206 9.76 14.22 1.37
C ASP A 206 10.19 14.69 -0.04
N PRO A 207 10.04 15.98 -0.37
CA PRO A 207 10.25 16.48 -1.72
C PRO A 207 11.70 16.38 -2.18
N ASP A 208 12.69 16.52 -1.28
CA ASP A 208 14.11 16.47 -1.65
C ASP A 208 14.53 15.05 -1.99
N LEU A 209 14.10 14.07 -1.19
CA LEU A 209 14.35 12.66 -1.46
C LEU A 209 13.60 12.17 -2.70
N VAL A 210 12.36 12.64 -2.92
CA VAL A 210 11.61 12.35 -4.15
C VAL A 210 12.29 12.95 -5.39
N LYS A 211 12.87 14.16 -5.28
CA LYS A 211 13.65 14.76 -6.36
C LYS A 211 14.88 13.92 -6.71
N ALA A 212 15.58 13.42 -5.71
CA ALA A 212 16.72 12.51 -5.89
C ALA A 212 16.30 11.18 -6.53
N LEU A 213 15.21 10.57 -6.04
CA LEU A 213 14.63 9.35 -6.63
C LEU A 213 14.21 9.55 -8.08
N LYS A 214 13.54 10.67 -8.40
CA LYS A 214 13.13 10.99 -9.76
C LYS A 214 14.33 11.04 -10.70
N LYS A 215 15.40 11.79 -10.33
CA LYS A 215 16.63 11.86 -11.12
C LYS A 215 17.25 10.49 -11.37
N TYR A 216 17.28 9.65 -10.34
CA TYR A 216 17.75 8.28 -10.48
C TYR A 216 16.83 7.43 -11.39
N SER A 217 15.52 7.55 -11.24
CA SER A 217 14.54 6.85 -12.11
C SER A 217 14.71 7.23 -13.58
N GLU A 218 15.02 8.50 -13.86
CA GLU A 218 15.32 8.97 -15.23
C GLU A 218 16.58 8.30 -15.81
N SER A 219 17.60 8.07 -14.99
CA SER A 219 18.80 7.34 -15.41
C SER A 219 18.55 5.85 -15.73
N LEU A 220 17.46 5.28 -15.19
CA LEU A 220 16.98 3.94 -15.56
C LEU A 220 16.14 3.93 -16.86
N GLY A 221 15.97 5.08 -17.53
CA GLY A 221 15.17 5.21 -18.75
C GLY A 221 13.67 5.40 -18.51
N ILE A 222 13.23 5.68 -17.26
CA ILE A 222 11.85 6.04 -16.96
C ILE A 222 11.62 7.50 -17.35
N THR A 223 10.63 7.76 -18.21
CA THR A 223 10.26 9.11 -18.62
C THR A 223 9.03 9.58 -17.82
N PHE A 224 9.11 10.76 -17.23
CA PHE A 224 7.99 11.39 -16.52
C PHE A 224 7.32 12.47 -17.36
N ILE A 225 5.99 12.51 -17.30
CA ILE A 225 5.15 13.52 -17.92
C ILE A 225 4.22 14.05 -16.83
N PHE A 226 4.56 15.19 -16.26
CA PHE A 226 3.83 15.84 -15.16
C PHE A 226 2.86 16.90 -15.66
N GLU A 227 1.97 17.36 -14.77
CA GLU A 227 0.90 18.31 -15.06
C GLU A 227 0.08 17.87 -16.29
N ALA A 228 -0.05 16.52 -16.44
CA ALA A 228 -0.62 15.85 -17.60
C ALA A 228 -1.93 15.18 -17.23
N LYS A 229 -3.06 15.73 -17.71
CA LYS A 229 -4.41 15.22 -17.46
C LYS A 229 -4.81 14.25 -18.58
N PRO A 230 -5.01 12.96 -18.31
CA PRO A 230 -5.54 12.02 -19.31
C PRO A 230 -6.90 12.47 -19.84
N THR A 231 -7.11 12.38 -21.16
CA THR A 231 -8.35 12.80 -21.82
C THR A 231 -9.04 11.69 -22.61
N SER A 232 -8.29 10.76 -23.17
CA SER A 232 -8.86 9.56 -23.79
C SER A 232 -7.84 8.43 -23.91
N LEU A 233 -8.34 7.19 -23.99
CA LEU A 233 -7.54 6.01 -24.25
C LEU A 233 -8.18 5.21 -25.40
N LYS A 234 -7.47 5.10 -26.53
CA LYS A 234 -7.94 4.38 -27.71
C LYS A 234 -7.09 3.14 -27.94
N LYS A 235 -7.73 2.00 -28.18
CA LYS A 235 -7.05 0.78 -28.65
C LYS A 235 -6.92 0.83 -30.16
N LYS A 236 -5.68 0.64 -30.67
CA LYS A 236 -5.38 0.58 -32.10
C LYS A 236 -4.54 -0.67 -32.39
N ARG A 237 -5.16 -1.70 -32.96
CA ARG A 237 -4.52 -3.02 -33.18
C ARG A 237 -3.93 -3.60 -31.87
N LYS A 238 -2.61 -3.79 -31.80
CA LYS A 238 -1.88 -4.32 -30.64
C LYS A 238 -1.39 -3.26 -29.65
N LYS A 239 -1.69 -1.98 -29.89
CA LYS A 239 -1.24 -0.84 -29.09
C LYS A 239 -2.41 -0.01 -28.56
N HIS A 240 -2.09 0.88 -27.64
CA HIS A 240 -3.00 1.85 -27.07
C HIS A 240 -2.42 3.25 -27.29
N ILE A 241 -3.28 4.21 -27.60
CA ILE A 241 -2.95 5.63 -27.72
C ILE A 241 -3.62 6.34 -26.54
N LEU A 242 -2.82 6.80 -25.59
CA LEU A 242 -3.25 7.67 -24.51
C LEU A 242 -3.13 9.12 -24.97
N SER A 243 -4.25 9.84 -24.97
CA SER A 243 -4.25 11.30 -25.12
C SER A 243 -4.26 11.94 -23.74
N TYR A 244 -3.49 13.00 -23.57
CA TYR A 244 -3.41 13.77 -22.34
C TYR A 244 -3.18 15.25 -22.65
N GLU A 245 -3.66 16.12 -21.77
CA GLU A 245 -3.52 17.56 -21.86
C GLU A 245 -2.40 18.03 -20.93
N VAL A 246 -1.53 18.90 -21.44
CA VAL A 246 -0.49 19.62 -20.68
C VAL A 246 -0.56 21.09 -21.07
N LYS A 247 -0.86 21.97 -20.12
CA LYS A 247 -0.95 23.45 -20.34
C LYS A 247 -1.89 23.83 -21.50
N GLY A 248 -2.99 23.11 -21.67
CA GLY A 248 -3.97 23.34 -22.74
C GLY A 248 -3.70 22.59 -24.04
N ASP A 249 -2.48 22.05 -24.24
CA ASP A 249 -2.12 21.29 -25.43
C ASP A 249 -2.46 19.81 -25.29
N ILE A 250 -3.14 19.25 -26.27
CA ILE A 250 -3.40 17.80 -26.35
C ILE A 250 -2.20 17.09 -26.99
N LYS A 251 -1.60 16.19 -26.20
CA LYS A 251 -0.49 15.34 -26.64
C LYS A 251 -0.93 13.87 -26.61
N THR A 252 -0.18 13.03 -27.31
CA THR A 252 -0.45 11.58 -27.37
C THR A 252 0.80 10.77 -27.11
N ILE A 253 0.60 9.59 -26.50
CA ILE A 253 1.66 8.58 -26.35
C ILE A 253 1.10 7.23 -26.76
N GLU A 254 1.86 6.51 -27.59
CA GLU A 254 1.51 5.15 -28.02
C GLU A 254 2.30 4.13 -27.19
N ALA A 255 1.62 3.13 -26.64
CA ALA A 255 2.22 2.07 -25.83
C ALA A 255 1.53 0.72 -26.06
N HIS A 256 2.18 -0.37 -25.68
CA HIS A 256 1.59 -1.72 -25.73
C HIS A 256 0.52 -1.89 -24.64
N MET A 257 0.75 -1.35 -23.44
CA MET A 257 -0.22 -1.35 -22.35
C MET A 257 -0.20 -0.02 -21.58
N VAL A 258 -1.36 0.35 -21.08
CA VAL A 258 -1.54 1.52 -20.22
C VAL A 258 -2.20 1.07 -18.93
N PHE A 259 -1.54 1.34 -17.80
CA PHE A 259 -2.00 0.97 -16.47
C PHE A 259 -2.54 2.17 -15.72
N ASN A 260 -3.70 2.01 -15.11
CA ASN A 260 -4.24 2.94 -14.14
C ASN A 260 -3.60 2.68 -12.78
N THR A 261 -2.80 3.63 -12.32
CA THR A 261 -2.17 3.67 -10.99
C THR A 261 -2.48 5.00 -10.27
N ALA A 262 -3.60 5.66 -10.64
CA ALA A 262 -4.04 6.96 -10.14
C ALA A 262 -4.76 6.90 -8.78
N GLY A 263 -4.44 5.91 -7.98
CA GLY A 263 -4.93 5.74 -6.62
C GLY A 263 -6.01 4.69 -6.47
N ARG A 264 -6.50 4.56 -5.24
CA ARG A 264 -7.52 3.60 -4.81
C ARG A 264 -8.63 4.33 -4.06
N VAL A 265 -9.81 3.72 -4.02
CA VAL A 265 -10.98 4.23 -3.30
C VAL A 265 -11.63 3.12 -2.47
N PRO A 266 -12.35 3.44 -1.39
CA PRO A 266 -13.08 2.46 -0.59
C PRO A 266 -14.02 1.60 -1.46
N ALA A 267 -14.04 0.30 -1.21
CA ALA A 267 -14.85 -0.65 -1.97
C ALA A 267 -16.27 -0.76 -1.39
N LEU A 268 -17.10 0.25 -1.63
CA LEU A 268 -18.43 0.41 -1.03
C LEU A 268 -19.59 0.30 -2.02
N ALA A 269 -19.33 0.49 -3.31
CA ALA A 269 -20.37 0.70 -4.33
C ALA A 269 -21.38 -0.46 -4.52
N GLU A 270 -21.02 -1.67 -4.10
CA GLU A 270 -21.88 -2.85 -4.30
C GLU A 270 -22.78 -3.17 -3.10
N LEU A 271 -22.64 -2.44 -1.97
CA LEU A 271 -23.24 -2.82 -0.69
C LEU A 271 -24.65 -2.27 -0.45
N ASP A 272 -25.13 -1.32 -1.23
CA ASP A 272 -26.40 -0.59 -1.00
C ASP A 272 -26.49 0.02 0.42
N LEU A 273 -25.42 0.71 0.84
CA LEU A 273 -25.22 1.23 2.21
C LEU A 273 -26.35 2.13 2.72
N GLU A 274 -27.01 2.86 1.83
CA GLU A 274 -28.15 3.73 2.16
C GLU A 274 -29.30 2.95 2.78
N LYS A 275 -29.56 1.71 2.31
CA LYS A 275 -30.59 0.82 2.88
C LYS A 275 -30.21 0.33 4.28
N GLY A 276 -28.91 0.23 4.55
CA GLY A 276 -28.36 -0.11 5.84
C GLY A 276 -28.24 1.06 6.80
N ASN A 277 -28.67 2.28 6.40
CA ASN A 277 -28.46 3.50 7.17
C ASN A 277 -26.98 3.71 7.57
N VAL A 278 -26.04 3.54 6.62
CA VAL A 278 -24.58 3.60 6.84
C VAL A 278 -23.98 4.76 6.08
N ASP A 279 -23.50 5.76 6.79
CA ASP A 279 -22.87 6.95 6.23
C ASP A 279 -21.44 6.66 5.75
N PHE A 280 -21.10 7.21 4.59
CA PHE A 280 -19.77 7.11 4.00
C PHE A 280 -19.39 8.38 3.23
N THR A 281 -18.09 8.53 2.98
CA THR A 281 -17.50 9.59 2.17
C THR A 281 -16.53 8.99 1.16
N ASP A 282 -15.90 9.84 0.35
CA ASP A 282 -14.79 9.42 -0.55
C ASP A 282 -13.59 8.85 0.21
N SER A 283 -13.45 9.18 1.51
CA SER A 283 -12.38 8.68 2.39
C SER A 283 -12.70 7.31 2.99
N GLY A 284 -13.96 6.89 3.04
CA GLY A 284 -14.39 5.63 3.61
C GLY A 284 -15.67 5.73 4.44
N LEU A 285 -15.97 4.67 5.18
CA LEU A 285 -17.08 4.66 6.14
C LEU A 285 -16.81 5.65 7.28
N VAL A 286 -17.82 6.43 7.63
CA VAL A 286 -17.74 7.40 8.74
C VAL A 286 -17.90 6.66 10.06
N THR A 287 -16.82 6.62 10.84
CA THR A 287 -16.76 5.86 12.09
C THR A 287 -16.46 6.74 13.32
N ASN A 288 -16.84 6.26 14.49
CA ASN A 288 -16.44 6.82 15.79
C ASN A 288 -15.05 6.26 16.20
N GLU A 289 -14.61 6.55 17.42
CA GLU A 289 -13.33 6.09 18.01
C GLU A 289 -13.25 4.58 18.21
N PHE A 290 -14.38 3.89 18.29
CA PHE A 290 -14.51 2.44 18.40
C PHE A 290 -14.57 1.72 17.04
N LEU A 291 -14.41 2.44 15.94
CA LEU A 291 -14.62 1.96 14.57
C LEU A 291 -16.05 1.51 14.27
N GLN A 292 -17.02 1.95 15.06
CA GLN A 292 -18.46 1.75 14.84
C GLN A 292 -19.00 2.86 13.95
N SER A 293 -19.91 2.53 13.03
CA SER A 293 -20.62 3.52 12.22
C SER A 293 -21.36 4.53 13.11
N LYS A 294 -21.31 5.80 12.74
CA LYS A 294 -22.03 6.86 13.47
C LYS A 294 -23.53 6.85 13.22
N SER A 295 -23.98 6.35 12.07
CA SER A 295 -25.38 6.31 11.67
C SER A 295 -26.07 4.97 11.96
N ASN A 296 -25.35 3.84 11.98
CA ASN A 296 -25.87 2.52 12.31
C ASN A 296 -25.01 1.83 13.37
N VAL A 297 -25.49 1.76 14.60
CA VAL A 297 -24.81 1.17 15.76
C VAL A 297 -24.55 -0.35 15.66
N ASN A 298 -25.15 -1.01 14.66
CA ASN A 298 -24.91 -2.44 14.39
C ASN A 298 -23.76 -2.68 13.41
N VAL A 299 -23.25 -1.61 12.77
CA VAL A 299 -22.21 -1.68 11.75
C VAL A 299 -20.89 -1.17 12.27
N TYR A 300 -19.80 -1.90 11.98
CA TYR A 300 -18.42 -1.50 12.21
C TYR A 300 -17.67 -1.49 10.88
N ALA A 301 -16.56 -0.76 10.81
CA ALA A 301 -15.66 -0.76 9.66
C ALA A 301 -14.20 -0.88 10.10
N CYS A 302 -13.41 -1.67 9.37
CA CYS A 302 -11.97 -1.80 9.62
C CYS A 302 -11.19 -2.09 8.34
N GLY A 303 -9.90 -1.75 8.38
CA GLY A 303 -9.02 -1.81 7.21
C GLY A 303 -9.21 -0.62 6.28
N ASP A 304 -8.78 -0.77 5.05
CA ASP A 304 -8.69 0.34 4.08
C ASP A 304 -10.03 0.98 3.69
N VAL A 305 -11.15 0.42 4.12
CA VAL A 305 -12.50 0.94 3.90
C VAL A 305 -12.92 1.98 4.94
N SER A 306 -12.27 2.02 6.12
CA SER A 306 -12.55 2.97 7.20
C SER A 306 -11.95 4.35 6.90
N ASP A 307 -12.66 5.42 7.25
CA ASP A 307 -12.18 6.81 7.19
C ASP A 307 -10.99 7.10 8.15
N LYS A 308 -10.73 6.19 9.11
CA LYS A 308 -9.63 6.27 10.10
C LYS A 308 -8.35 5.56 9.65
N ASN A 309 -8.23 5.21 8.37
CA ASN A 309 -7.14 4.33 7.94
C ASN A 309 -6.10 5.03 7.05
N LEU A 310 -4.84 4.68 7.31
CA LEU A 310 -3.80 4.66 6.28
C LEU A 310 -3.78 3.25 5.67
N PRO A 311 -3.75 3.09 4.33
CA PRO A 311 -3.88 1.77 3.68
C PRO A 311 -2.62 0.91 3.89
N LEU A 312 -2.45 0.40 5.11
CA LEU A 312 -1.30 -0.39 5.57
C LEU A 312 -1.78 -1.68 6.22
N THR A 313 -1.30 -2.81 5.73
CA THR A 313 -1.71 -4.15 6.21
C THR A 313 -1.58 -4.34 7.72
N PRO A 314 -0.49 -3.92 8.41
CA PRO A 314 -0.40 -4.04 9.87
C PRO A 314 -1.46 -3.24 10.61
N LEU A 315 -1.78 -2.02 10.15
CA LEU A 315 -2.81 -1.19 10.74
C LEU A 315 -4.20 -1.79 10.53
N SER A 316 -4.47 -2.36 9.34
CA SER A 316 -5.74 -3.05 9.07
C SER A 316 -5.98 -4.23 10.02
N GLY A 317 -4.93 -5.02 10.33
CA GLY A 317 -5.00 -6.09 11.33
C GLY A 317 -5.30 -5.57 12.75
N ARG A 318 -4.63 -4.47 13.16
CA ARG A 318 -4.87 -3.81 14.45
C ARG A 318 -6.31 -3.28 14.56
N GLN A 319 -6.83 -2.68 13.51
CA GLN A 319 -8.24 -2.22 13.47
C GLN A 319 -9.21 -3.39 13.57
N GLY A 320 -8.95 -4.50 12.88
CA GLY A 320 -9.76 -5.71 13.00
C GLY A 320 -9.81 -6.23 14.44
N TYR A 321 -8.69 -6.21 15.15
CA TYR A 321 -8.63 -6.56 16.56
C TYR A 321 -9.46 -5.61 17.45
N VAL A 322 -9.36 -4.29 17.25
CA VAL A 322 -10.16 -3.28 17.98
C VAL A 322 -11.66 -3.50 17.76
N VAL A 323 -12.07 -3.75 16.51
CA VAL A 323 -13.48 -4.04 16.18
C VAL A 323 -13.95 -5.32 16.86
N ALA A 324 -13.16 -6.39 16.83
CA ALA A 324 -13.52 -7.65 17.49
C ALA A 324 -13.70 -7.47 19.00
N GLU A 325 -12.77 -6.79 19.67
CA GLU A 325 -12.86 -6.46 21.11
C GLU A 325 -14.15 -5.67 21.42
N ASN A 326 -14.49 -4.68 20.60
CA ASN A 326 -15.68 -3.86 20.81
C ASN A 326 -16.98 -4.62 20.56
N ILE A 327 -16.98 -5.58 19.64
CA ILE A 327 -18.15 -6.47 19.43
C ILE A 327 -18.34 -7.42 20.61
N ILE A 328 -17.26 -8.00 21.13
CA ILE A 328 -17.28 -9.02 22.19
C ILE A 328 -17.60 -8.39 23.56
N ASN A 329 -16.98 -7.26 23.88
CA ASN A 329 -16.96 -6.66 25.21
C ASN A 329 -17.78 -5.36 25.34
N GLY A 330 -18.48 -4.95 24.25
CA GLY A 330 -19.06 -3.61 24.11
C GLY A 330 -17.99 -2.56 23.79
N ASN A 331 -18.40 -1.39 23.31
CA ASN A 331 -17.50 -0.31 22.91
C ASN A 331 -16.71 0.24 24.10
N LYS A 332 -15.51 -0.28 24.29
CA LYS A 332 -14.58 0.11 25.36
C LYS A 332 -13.17 0.39 24.87
N LYS A 333 -12.81 -0.15 23.68
CA LYS A 333 -11.47 -0.05 23.14
C LYS A 333 -11.42 0.95 22.00
N GLU A 334 -10.84 2.11 22.26
CA GLU A 334 -10.58 3.12 21.24
C GLU A 334 -9.46 2.70 20.31
N LEU A 335 -9.51 3.21 19.06
CA LEU A 335 -8.42 3.03 18.11
C LEU A 335 -7.29 4.02 18.41
N GLU A 336 -6.24 3.54 19.02
CA GLU A 336 -4.98 4.26 19.15
C GLU A 336 -4.08 3.91 17.96
N VAL A 337 -3.76 4.92 17.13
CA VAL A 337 -2.83 4.76 16.01
C VAL A 337 -1.49 5.37 16.39
N PRO A 338 -0.45 4.55 16.63
CA PRO A 338 0.90 5.08 16.84
C PRO A 338 1.41 5.72 15.55
N VAL A 339 2.54 6.40 15.64
CA VAL A 339 3.22 6.86 14.42
C VAL A 339 3.65 5.63 13.61
N VAL A 340 3.23 5.57 12.35
CA VAL A 340 3.46 4.41 11.47
C VAL A 340 4.37 4.78 10.29
N PRO A 341 5.31 3.90 9.91
CA PRO A 341 6.16 4.13 8.75
C PRO A 341 5.43 3.81 7.45
N SER A 342 5.88 4.47 6.38
CA SER A 342 5.48 4.15 5.01
C SER A 342 6.71 3.93 4.14
N VAL A 343 6.63 2.94 3.24
CA VAL A 343 7.74 2.58 2.33
C VAL A 343 7.21 2.45 0.91
N VAL A 344 7.92 3.06 -0.03
CA VAL A 344 7.79 2.81 -1.46
C VAL A 344 8.93 1.88 -1.87
N PHE A 345 8.57 0.69 -2.33
CA PHE A 345 9.53 -0.33 -2.72
C PHE A 345 10.06 -0.13 -4.14
N THR A 346 10.44 1.12 -4.45
CA THR A 346 11.39 1.37 -5.55
C THR A 346 12.74 0.77 -5.19
N LEU A 347 13.67 0.76 -6.11
CA LEU A 347 15.08 0.45 -5.84
C LEU A 347 15.91 1.67 -6.28
N PRO A 348 16.55 2.34 -5.32
CA PRO A 348 16.50 2.12 -3.87
C PRO A 348 15.12 2.40 -3.24
N ASN A 349 14.89 1.86 -2.02
CA ASN A 349 13.64 2.10 -1.28
C ASN A 349 13.57 3.53 -0.77
N LEU A 350 12.38 4.13 -0.80
CA LEU A 350 12.07 5.41 -0.17
C LEU A 350 11.14 5.16 1.03
N ALA A 351 11.55 5.59 2.21
CA ALA A 351 10.85 5.34 3.47
C ALA A 351 10.63 6.64 4.25
N THR A 352 9.53 6.71 5.00
CA THR A 352 9.18 7.89 5.81
C THR A 352 8.47 7.48 7.09
N VAL A 353 8.68 8.25 8.16
CA VAL A 353 7.94 8.14 9.43
C VAL A 353 7.93 9.48 10.15
N GLY A 354 6.85 9.77 10.88
CA GLY A 354 6.68 11.03 11.61
C GLY A 354 6.35 12.21 10.70
N TYR A 355 6.67 13.40 11.14
CA TYR A 355 6.34 14.65 10.44
C TYR A 355 7.28 14.92 9.27
N SER A 356 6.73 15.43 8.17
CA SER A 356 7.50 16.12 7.15
C SER A 356 8.12 17.41 7.72
N GLU A 357 9.11 17.98 7.04
CA GLU A 357 9.71 19.24 7.45
C GLU A 357 8.67 20.37 7.54
N GLU A 358 7.76 20.44 6.58
CA GLU A 358 6.68 21.45 6.55
C GLU A 358 5.74 21.27 7.77
N GLU A 359 5.27 20.05 8.04
CA GLU A 359 4.44 19.77 9.20
C GLU A 359 5.15 20.03 10.53
N ALA A 360 6.43 19.67 10.64
CA ALA A 360 7.22 19.93 11.83
C ALA A 360 7.38 21.44 12.10
N ARG A 361 7.60 22.25 11.06
CA ARG A 361 7.68 23.73 11.17
C ARG A 361 6.37 24.35 11.62
N THR A 362 5.21 23.75 11.33
CA THR A 362 3.92 24.27 11.82
C THR A 362 3.63 23.87 13.27
N ARG A 363 4.22 22.77 13.76
CA ARG A 363 3.95 22.22 15.09
C ARG A 363 4.93 22.67 16.17
N TYR A 364 6.16 22.94 15.78
CA TYR A 364 7.26 23.28 16.70
C TYR A 364 7.79 24.68 16.37
N LYS A 365 8.10 25.46 17.43
CA LYS A 365 8.67 26.79 17.27
C LYS A 365 9.98 26.76 16.49
N ASN A 366 10.85 25.80 16.84
CA ASN A 366 12.13 25.57 16.19
C ASN A 366 12.35 24.09 15.98
N ILE A 367 12.96 23.73 14.85
CA ILE A 367 13.37 22.36 14.51
C ILE A 367 14.82 22.35 14.02
N ILE A 368 15.47 21.20 14.17
CA ILE A 368 16.75 20.91 13.53
C ILE A 368 16.46 19.94 12.38
N VAL A 369 17.00 20.24 11.21
CA VAL A 369 16.86 19.39 10.03
C VAL A 369 18.24 18.91 9.61
N ASN A 370 18.51 17.62 9.73
CA ASN A 370 19.71 16.98 9.25
C ASN A 370 19.39 16.33 7.88
N TYR A 371 19.95 16.87 6.82
CA TYR A 371 19.79 16.37 5.45
C TYR A 371 21.14 16.15 4.80
N GLU A 372 21.37 14.98 4.21
CA GLU A 372 22.61 14.68 3.50
C GLU A 372 22.38 13.63 2.40
N VAL A 373 23.17 13.74 1.34
CA VAL A 373 23.36 12.68 0.33
C VAL A 373 24.67 11.96 0.65
N SER A 374 24.60 10.75 1.18
CA SER A 374 25.69 10.03 1.86
C SER A 374 26.18 8.82 1.07
N THR A 375 26.24 8.92 -0.26
CA THR A 375 26.70 7.82 -1.13
C THR A 375 28.17 7.44 -0.93
N ASP A 376 28.95 8.28 -0.29
CA ASP A 376 30.35 8.07 0.09
C ASP A 376 30.52 7.34 1.42
N TRP A 377 29.47 7.19 2.22
CA TRP A 377 29.51 6.42 3.46
C TRP A 377 29.81 4.94 3.17
N PHE A 378 30.49 4.28 4.11
CA PHE A 378 31.02 2.92 3.94
C PHE A 378 29.97 1.92 3.40
N ASN A 379 28.78 1.89 3.99
CA ASN A 379 27.75 0.92 3.59
C ASN A 379 27.24 1.15 2.17
N ALA A 380 27.05 2.40 1.75
CA ALA A 380 26.66 2.74 0.39
C ALA A 380 27.80 2.48 -0.61
N LYS A 381 29.01 2.92 -0.26
CA LYS A 381 30.20 2.81 -1.11
C LYS A 381 30.62 1.36 -1.38
N ARG A 382 30.55 0.46 -0.36
CA ARG A 382 30.93 -0.94 -0.51
C ARG A 382 30.09 -1.71 -1.54
N ILE A 383 28.85 -1.30 -1.76
CA ILE A 383 27.95 -1.88 -2.77
C ILE A 383 27.74 -0.97 -3.97
N ASN A 384 28.49 0.13 -4.03
CA ASN A 384 28.36 1.15 -5.08
C ASN A 384 26.89 1.62 -5.28
N ALA A 385 26.19 1.88 -4.18
CA ALA A 385 24.81 2.32 -4.20
C ALA A 385 24.67 3.64 -4.94
N PRO A 386 23.79 3.75 -5.95
CA PRO A 386 23.67 4.95 -6.77
C PRO A 386 22.99 6.11 -6.04
N LEU A 387 22.26 5.82 -4.97
CA LEU A 387 21.53 6.78 -4.19
C LEU A 387 21.39 6.31 -2.74
N TYR A 388 21.88 7.13 -1.82
CA TYR A 388 21.73 6.98 -0.38
C TYR A 388 21.66 8.37 0.23
N ALA A 389 20.52 8.71 0.82
CA ALA A 389 20.30 10.00 1.44
C ALA A 389 19.27 9.89 2.57
N TYR A 390 19.29 10.88 3.44
CA TYR A 390 18.35 10.96 4.56
C TYR A 390 17.95 12.40 4.85
N LYS A 391 16.82 12.56 5.51
CA LYS A 391 16.40 13.78 6.20
C LYS A 391 15.81 13.39 7.55
N VAL A 392 16.45 13.80 8.65
CA VAL A 392 15.96 13.57 10.02
C VAL A 392 15.64 14.91 10.67
N ILE A 393 14.50 14.96 11.32
CA ILE A 393 13.93 16.18 11.91
C ILE A 393 13.83 15.99 13.41
N LEU A 394 14.39 16.94 14.17
CA LEU A 394 14.34 16.96 15.63
C LEU A 394 13.65 18.24 16.11
N ASN A 395 12.95 18.11 17.24
CA ASN A 395 12.55 19.27 18.02
C ASN A 395 13.82 19.89 18.65
N GLU A 396 14.12 21.15 18.35
CA GLU A 396 15.35 21.79 18.84
C GLU A 396 15.44 21.83 20.37
N ARG A 397 14.31 22.07 21.06
CA ARG A 397 14.27 22.21 22.53
C ARG A 397 14.44 20.88 23.25
N THR A 398 13.66 19.85 22.84
CA THR A 398 13.64 18.56 23.54
C THR A 398 14.66 17.58 23.00
N ARG A 399 15.19 17.83 21.81
CA ARG A 399 16.06 16.93 21.04
C ARG A 399 15.39 15.63 20.60
N GLU A 400 14.07 15.49 20.80
CA GLU A 400 13.29 14.35 20.33
C GLU A 400 13.29 14.29 18.82
N ILE A 401 13.40 13.07 18.28
CA ILE A 401 13.23 12.80 16.85
C ILE A 401 11.73 12.86 16.55
N VAL A 402 11.33 13.70 15.58
CA VAL A 402 9.93 13.93 15.25
C VAL A 402 9.59 13.55 13.81
N GLY A 403 10.59 13.35 12.97
CA GLY A 403 10.44 12.89 11.60
C GLY A 403 11.72 12.27 11.06
N ALA A 404 11.58 11.26 10.21
CA ALA A 404 12.69 10.65 9.50
C ALA A 404 12.25 10.18 8.09
N HIS A 405 13.07 10.53 7.12
CA HIS A 405 12.86 10.22 5.71
C HIS A 405 14.17 9.67 5.16
N LEU A 406 14.11 8.49 4.55
CA LEU A 406 15.28 7.75 4.10
C LEU A 406 15.11 7.33 2.66
N ILE A 407 16.18 7.40 1.87
CA ILE A 407 16.24 6.74 0.57
C ILE A 407 17.55 5.98 0.45
N GLY A 408 17.47 4.71 0.11
CA GLY A 408 18.67 3.89 -0.03
C GLY A 408 18.39 2.40 0.10
N PRO A 409 19.44 1.58 -0.03
CA PRO A 409 19.37 0.16 0.32
C PRO A 409 18.94 0.00 1.78
N ASN A 410 18.04 -0.95 2.04
CA ASN A 410 17.51 -1.24 3.38
C ASN A 410 16.80 -0.07 4.11
N ALA A 411 16.46 1.04 3.41
CA ALA A 411 15.71 2.13 4.02
C ALA A 411 14.38 1.65 4.63
N GLY A 412 13.72 0.65 4.01
CA GLY A 412 12.50 0.04 4.52
C GLY A 412 12.67 -0.73 5.84
N GLU A 413 13.87 -1.23 6.13
CA GLU A 413 14.18 -1.87 7.42
C GLU A 413 14.66 -0.84 8.44
N THR A 414 15.55 0.06 8.03
CA THR A 414 16.14 1.09 8.91
C THR A 414 15.09 2.05 9.46
N ILE A 415 14.04 2.38 8.69
CA ILE A 415 12.96 3.29 9.12
C ILE A 415 12.21 2.77 10.36
N ASN A 416 12.19 1.46 10.61
CA ASN A 416 11.54 0.88 11.77
C ASN A 416 12.22 1.30 13.09
N ILE A 417 13.53 1.55 13.07
CA ILE A 417 14.25 2.06 14.26
C ILE A 417 13.80 3.49 14.56
N PHE A 418 13.68 4.34 13.54
CA PHE A 418 13.12 5.68 13.71
C PHE A 418 11.66 5.65 14.15
N THR A 419 10.89 4.67 13.68
CA THR A 419 9.50 4.46 14.15
C THR A 419 9.46 4.16 15.65
N MET A 420 10.33 3.29 16.13
CA MET A 420 10.46 3.01 17.57
C MET A 420 10.93 4.25 18.33
N ALA A 421 11.92 4.97 17.80
CA ALA A 421 12.45 6.18 18.41
C ALA A 421 11.36 7.26 18.58
N ILE A 422 10.58 7.53 17.54
CA ILE A 422 9.51 8.54 17.58
C ILE A 422 8.38 8.13 18.54
N ASN A 423 7.93 6.88 18.48
CA ASN A 423 6.86 6.39 19.36
C ASN A 423 7.27 6.39 20.85
N ASN A 424 8.56 6.27 21.16
CA ASN A 424 9.10 6.32 22.50
C ASN A 424 9.73 7.68 22.86
N LYS A 425 9.55 8.71 22.02
CA LYS A 425 10.08 10.08 22.25
C LYS A 425 11.58 10.11 22.49
N MET A 426 12.32 9.23 21.83
CA MET A 426 13.78 9.15 21.96
C MET A 426 14.44 10.40 21.35
N THR A 427 15.55 10.80 21.97
CA THR A 427 16.37 11.92 21.53
C THR A 427 17.53 11.45 20.64
N ASP A 428 18.21 12.40 19.98
CA ASP A 428 19.45 12.13 19.27
C ASP A 428 20.53 11.53 20.18
N ARG A 429 20.55 11.91 21.48
CA ARG A 429 21.49 11.37 22.46
C ARG A 429 21.23 9.89 22.73
N ASP A 430 19.98 9.48 22.83
CA ASP A 430 19.61 8.08 23.04
C ASP A 430 20.07 7.21 21.87
N ILE A 431 19.90 7.70 20.64
CA ILE A 431 20.41 7.01 19.45
C ILE A 431 21.93 6.95 19.43
N LYS A 432 22.62 8.08 19.72
CA LYS A 432 24.08 8.15 19.72
C LYS A 432 24.74 7.28 20.78
N SER A 433 24.09 7.13 21.96
CA SER A 433 24.58 6.29 23.07
C SER A 433 24.34 4.80 22.84
N THR A 434 23.42 4.42 21.94
CA THR A 434 23.13 3.02 21.63
C THR A 434 24.28 2.42 20.82
N ILE A 435 24.71 1.20 21.17
CA ILE A 435 25.72 0.45 20.39
C ILE A 435 24.96 -0.44 19.40
N PHE A 436 25.06 -0.11 18.12
CA PHE A 436 24.51 -0.92 17.03
C PHE A 436 25.58 -1.87 16.47
N THR A 437 25.12 -2.95 15.83
CA THR A 437 26.01 -3.85 15.09
C THR A 437 26.77 -3.10 14.00
N TYR A 438 28.09 -3.29 13.91
CA TYR A 438 28.94 -2.69 12.89
C TYR A 438 29.65 -3.79 12.08
N PRO A 439 29.77 -3.64 10.76
CA PRO A 439 29.14 -2.62 9.90
C PRO A 439 27.71 -3.00 9.51
N SER A 440 26.76 -2.08 9.67
CA SER A 440 25.36 -2.28 9.29
C SER A 440 24.70 -0.96 8.91
N TRP A 441 23.61 -1.01 8.11
CA TRP A 441 22.83 0.17 7.74
C TRP A 441 22.22 0.86 8.97
N VAL A 442 21.86 0.09 9.99
CA VAL A 442 21.29 0.63 11.23
C VAL A 442 22.34 1.43 12.02
N ASN A 443 23.63 1.05 11.95
CA ASN A 443 24.68 1.82 12.62
C ASN A 443 24.82 3.24 12.05
N ASP A 444 24.51 3.43 10.78
CA ASP A 444 24.59 4.74 10.11
C ASP A 444 23.65 5.78 10.71
N ILE A 445 22.53 5.35 11.35
CA ILE A 445 21.55 6.28 11.96
C ILE A 445 22.16 7.18 13.04
N LYS A 446 23.24 6.77 13.69
CA LYS A 446 23.97 7.59 14.68
C LYS A 446 24.53 8.87 14.07
N SER A 447 24.87 8.82 12.79
CA SER A 447 25.37 9.97 12.02
C SER A 447 24.26 10.78 11.37
N MET A 448 23.01 10.28 11.37
CA MET A 448 21.87 10.96 10.80
C MET A 448 21.16 11.90 11.79
N VAL A 449 21.35 11.70 13.11
CA VAL A 449 20.69 12.45 14.17
C VAL A 449 21.59 13.49 14.82
#